data_c7bde3e8c9e732ca9626a61fe52f35c3
#
_entry.id   c7bde3e8c9e732ca9626a61fe52f35c3
#
_cell.length_a   1.000
_cell.length_b   1.000
_cell.length_c   1.000
_cell.angle_alpha   90.00
_cell.angle_beta   90.00
_cell.angle_gamma   90.00
#
_symmetry.space_group_name_H-M   'P 1'
#
loop_
_entity.id
_entity.type
_entity.pdbx_description
1 polymer ?
#
loop_
_entity_poly.entity_id
_entity_poly.type
_entity_poly.pdbx_seq_one_letter_code
_entity_poly.pdbx_strand_id
1 'polypeptide(L)'
;MKLQGIYLYSFAKNVYWPSAYSTGDFTIGIYGNKDLFDQLNTNFKGKMTGSQKIVFDFYESTSDISDCHMLFIAKEETNTISKVKKVLDEKTLLVTELKDISNSSSSMINFVYVQSRLKFQINKSEAEKNNFKIGQTLTKLAY
;
A
#
# COMPACT_ATOMS: atom_id res chain seq x y z
N MET A 1 -5.55 12.18 6.97
CA MET A 1 -5.05 12.41 5.63
C MET A 1 -3.55 12.41 5.59
N LYS A 2 -2.92 13.37 6.23
CA LYS A 2 -1.45 13.41 6.29
C LYS A 2 -0.89 12.14 6.91
N LEU A 3 -1.56 11.60 7.92
CA LEU A 3 -1.10 10.41 8.62
C LEU A 3 -1.12 9.17 7.72
N GLN A 4 -2.13 9.02 6.86
CA GLN A 4 -2.13 7.94 5.88
C GLN A 4 -0.90 8.01 4.98
N GLY A 5 -0.56 9.22 4.52
CA GLY A 5 0.63 9.41 3.68
C GLY A 5 1.91 9.03 4.40
N ILE A 6 2.04 9.44 5.66
CA ILE A 6 3.19 9.10 6.49
C ILE A 6 3.30 7.59 6.65
N TYR A 7 2.18 6.91 6.91
CA TYR A 7 2.18 5.45 7.04
C TYR A 7 2.55 4.76 5.72
N LEU A 8 2.01 5.23 4.59
CA LEU A 8 2.35 4.63 3.30
C LEU A 8 3.84 4.76 3.01
N TYR A 9 4.42 5.91 3.30
CA TYR A 9 5.86 6.09 3.16
C TYR A 9 6.63 5.15 4.09
N SER A 10 6.17 5.01 5.33
CA SER A 10 6.78 4.09 6.28
C SER A 10 6.71 2.65 5.81
N PHE A 11 5.60 2.24 5.20
CA PHE A 11 5.48 0.89 4.65
C PHE A 11 6.50 0.68 3.53
N ALA A 12 6.70 1.66 2.67
CA ALA A 12 7.69 1.57 1.60
C ALA A 12 9.10 1.32 2.16
N LYS A 13 9.39 1.89 3.32
CA LYS A 13 10.72 1.78 3.93
C LYS A 13 10.91 0.55 4.81
N ASN A 14 9.82 -0.04 5.31
CA ASN A 14 9.88 -1.07 6.33
C ASN A 14 9.28 -2.40 5.92
N VAL A 15 8.89 -2.54 4.66
CA VAL A 15 8.54 -3.82 4.05
C VAL A 15 9.66 -4.17 3.07
N TYR A 16 10.02 -5.44 3.01
CA TYR A 16 11.07 -5.91 2.11
C TYR A 16 10.47 -6.68 0.95
N TRP A 17 10.70 -6.14 -0.25
CA TRP A 17 10.31 -6.78 -1.51
C TRP A 17 11.37 -7.79 -1.93
N PRO A 18 11.01 -8.80 -2.74
CA PRO A 18 12.02 -9.65 -3.36
C PRO A 18 13.06 -8.81 -4.09
N SER A 19 14.32 -9.25 -4.06
CA SER A 19 15.43 -8.48 -4.60
C SER A 19 15.29 -8.14 -6.08
N ALA A 20 14.53 -8.94 -6.83
CA ALA A 20 14.27 -8.69 -8.24
C ALA A 20 13.56 -7.36 -8.49
N TYR A 21 12.90 -6.81 -7.47
CA TYR A 21 12.10 -5.58 -7.58
C TYR A 21 12.78 -4.36 -6.96
N SER A 22 14.07 -4.47 -6.67
CA SER A 22 14.82 -3.42 -5.96
C SER A 22 15.54 -2.43 -6.89
N THR A 23 15.29 -2.51 -8.20
CA THR A 23 15.90 -1.61 -9.18
C THR A 23 14.85 -0.69 -9.78
N GLY A 24 15.30 0.49 -10.27
CA GLY A 24 14.41 1.49 -10.85
C GLY A 24 13.63 2.26 -9.79
N ASP A 25 12.60 2.97 -10.23
CA ASP A 25 11.76 3.74 -9.32
C ASP A 25 10.88 2.83 -8.48
N PHE A 26 10.55 3.28 -7.27
CA PHE A 26 9.61 2.58 -6.40
C PHE A 26 8.24 3.25 -6.57
N THR A 27 7.33 2.57 -7.24
CA THR A 27 6.03 3.14 -7.61
C THR A 27 4.96 2.80 -6.58
N ILE A 28 4.28 3.82 -6.07
CA ILE A 28 3.13 3.67 -5.18
C ILE A 28 1.90 4.15 -5.94
N GLY A 29 0.96 3.24 -6.19
CA GLY A 29 -0.30 3.54 -6.86
C GLY A 29 -1.39 3.87 -5.85
N ILE A 30 -2.18 4.89 -6.14
CA ILE A 30 -3.32 5.30 -5.33
C ILE A 30 -4.58 5.16 -6.16
N TYR A 31 -5.52 4.34 -5.71
CA TYR A 31 -6.77 4.10 -6.41
C TYR A 31 -7.92 4.69 -5.62
N GLY A 32 -8.61 5.65 -6.23
CA GLY A 32 -9.88 6.15 -5.72
C GLY A 32 -9.80 7.32 -4.76
N ASN A 33 -8.61 7.89 -4.49
CA ASN A 33 -8.48 9.05 -3.61
C ASN A 33 -7.47 10.05 -4.18
N LYS A 34 -7.97 10.96 -4.99
CA LYS A 34 -7.15 11.96 -5.67
C LYS A 34 -6.48 12.91 -4.67
N ASP A 35 -7.19 13.29 -3.61
CA ASP A 35 -6.65 14.20 -2.61
C ASP A 35 -5.43 13.59 -1.91
N LEU A 36 -5.51 12.32 -1.57
CA LEU A 36 -4.38 11.62 -0.97
C LEU A 36 -3.20 11.54 -1.95
N PHE A 37 -3.48 11.25 -3.22
CA PHE A 37 -2.44 11.24 -4.25
C PHE A 37 -1.73 12.59 -4.32
N ASP A 38 -2.51 13.69 -4.37
CA ASP A 38 -1.94 15.03 -4.45
C ASP A 38 -1.07 15.35 -3.25
N GLN A 39 -1.49 14.97 -2.05
CA GLN A 39 -0.72 15.19 -0.83
C GLN A 39 0.58 14.40 -0.85
N LEU A 40 0.52 13.12 -1.24
CA LEU A 40 1.71 12.27 -1.32
C LEU A 40 2.69 12.82 -2.35
N ASN A 41 2.18 13.19 -3.50
CA ASN A 41 3.02 13.71 -4.57
C ASN A 41 3.70 15.02 -4.17
N THR A 42 3.00 15.87 -3.41
CA THR A 42 3.57 17.12 -2.92
C THR A 42 4.62 16.90 -1.84
N ASN A 43 4.38 15.97 -0.92
CA ASN A 43 5.19 15.84 0.28
C ASN A 43 6.29 14.79 0.19
N PHE A 44 6.12 13.77 -0.65
CA PHE A 44 7.03 12.62 -0.66
C PHE A 44 7.65 12.30 -2.02
N LYS A 45 7.25 12.98 -3.09
CA LYS A 45 7.82 12.71 -4.42
C LYS A 45 9.34 12.92 -4.38
N GLY A 46 10.06 11.96 -4.93
CA GLY A 46 11.51 12.04 -5.01
C GLY A 46 12.24 11.62 -3.77
N LYS A 47 11.53 11.28 -2.69
CA LYS A 47 12.18 10.69 -1.53
C LYS A 47 12.64 9.28 -1.87
N MET A 48 13.64 8.81 -1.14
CA MET A 48 14.28 7.53 -1.43
C MET A 48 13.82 6.44 -0.48
N THR A 49 13.71 5.23 -1.00
CA THR A 49 13.65 4.03 -0.19
C THR A 49 14.78 3.11 -0.67
N GLY A 50 15.80 2.94 0.17
CA GLY A 50 17.02 2.31 -0.28
C GLY A 50 17.65 3.11 -1.42
N SER A 51 17.91 2.47 -2.54
CA SER A 51 18.46 3.11 -3.74
C SER A 51 17.40 3.53 -4.74
N GLN A 52 16.11 3.31 -4.44
CA GLN A 52 15.02 3.61 -5.35
C GLN A 52 14.38 4.95 -5.03
N LYS A 53 14.01 5.69 -6.08
CA LYS A 53 13.27 6.94 -5.93
C LYS A 53 11.78 6.63 -5.90
N ILE A 54 11.05 7.20 -4.94
CA ILE A 54 9.62 6.99 -4.80
C ILE A 54 8.87 7.88 -5.79
N VAL A 55 7.98 7.28 -6.58
CA VAL A 55 7.07 7.98 -7.48
C VAL A 55 5.64 7.52 -7.20
N PHE A 56 4.68 8.38 -7.47
CA PHE A 56 3.26 8.09 -7.21
C PHE A 56 2.47 8.13 -8.50
N ASP A 57 1.54 7.19 -8.64
CA ASP A 57 0.57 7.14 -9.74
C ASP A 57 -0.84 7.17 -9.18
N PHE A 58 -1.76 7.79 -9.91
CA PHE A 58 -3.16 7.82 -9.54
C PHE A 58 -3.99 7.03 -10.56
N TYR A 59 -4.90 6.19 -10.04
CA TYR A 59 -5.77 5.37 -10.87
C TYR A 59 -7.24 5.69 -10.58
N GLU A 60 -8.02 5.94 -11.63
CA GLU A 60 -9.46 6.19 -11.51
C GLU A 60 -10.27 4.92 -11.67
N SER A 61 -9.74 3.93 -12.38
CA SER A 61 -10.45 2.68 -12.63
C SER A 61 -9.48 1.50 -12.55
N THR A 62 -10.05 0.29 -12.41
CA THR A 62 -9.24 -0.92 -12.34
C THR A 62 -8.45 -1.16 -13.63
N SER A 63 -8.95 -0.69 -14.76
CA SER A 63 -8.25 -0.84 -16.04
C SER A 63 -7.02 0.04 -16.15
N ASP A 64 -6.92 1.08 -15.33
CA ASP A 64 -5.75 1.98 -15.34
C ASP A 64 -4.59 1.44 -14.51
N ILE A 65 -4.85 0.45 -13.66
CA ILE A 65 -3.83 -0.06 -12.74
C ILE A 65 -2.70 -0.70 -13.55
N SER A 66 -1.50 -0.21 -13.33
CA SER A 66 -0.32 -0.72 -13.98
C SER A 66 0.66 -1.25 -12.94
N ASP A 67 1.83 -1.64 -13.40
CA ASP A 67 2.87 -2.23 -12.59
C ASP A 67 3.33 -1.28 -11.49
N CYS A 68 3.12 -1.64 -10.24
CA CYS A 68 3.54 -0.82 -9.09
C CYS A 68 4.01 -1.72 -7.94
N HIS A 69 4.78 -1.13 -7.03
CA HIS A 69 5.30 -1.88 -5.88
C HIS A 69 4.30 -1.91 -4.73
N MET A 70 3.51 -0.87 -4.59
CA MET A 70 2.48 -0.78 -3.56
C MET A 70 1.23 -0.18 -4.18
N LEU A 71 0.07 -0.77 -3.90
CA LEU A 71 -1.20 -0.22 -4.35
C LEU A 71 -2.10 0.02 -3.15
N PHE A 72 -2.54 1.26 -2.97
CA PHE A 72 -3.50 1.63 -1.95
C PHE A 72 -4.89 1.76 -2.58
N ILE A 73 -5.87 1.05 -2.02
CA ILE A 73 -7.28 1.13 -2.44
C ILE A 73 -8.03 1.93 -1.39
N ALA A 74 -8.59 3.07 -1.79
CA ALA A 74 -9.35 3.93 -0.89
C ALA A 74 -10.64 3.23 -0.43
N LYS A 75 -11.18 3.71 0.69
CA LYS A 75 -12.37 3.14 1.32
C LYS A 75 -13.54 3.00 0.34
N GLU A 76 -13.75 4.00 -0.49
CA GLU A 76 -14.87 4.03 -1.43
C GLU A 76 -14.76 2.97 -2.53
N GLU A 77 -13.56 2.42 -2.72
CA GLU A 77 -13.29 1.47 -3.78
C GLU A 77 -13.06 0.05 -3.28
N THR A 78 -13.35 -0.22 -2.00
CA THR A 78 -13.08 -1.55 -1.42
C THR A 78 -13.89 -2.67 -2.05
N ASN A 79 -15.04 -2.36 -2.66
CA ASN A 79 -15.83 -3.37 -3.36
C ASN A 79 -15.17 -3.85 -4.66
N THR A 80 -14.10 -3.21 -5.10
CA THR A 80 -13.39 -3.60 -6.33
C THR A 80 -12.18 -4.48 -6.06
N ILE A 81 -11.92 -4.85 -4.80
CA ILE A 81 -10.70 -5.58 -4.42
C ILE A 81 -10.54 -6.88 -5.22
N SER A 82 -11.61 -7.64 -5.43
CA SER A 82 -11.52 -8.88 -6.19
C SER A 82 -11.11 -8.65 -7.64
N LYS A 83 -11.57 -7.56 -8.26
CA LYS A 83 -11.15 -7.18 -9.61
C LYS A 83 -9.71 -6.73 -9.64
N VAL A 84 -9.32 -5.95 -8.65
CA VAL A 84 -7.94 -5.47 -8.51
C VAL A 84 -6.98 -6.64 -8.39
N LYS A 85 -7.31 -7.61 -7.54
CA LYS A 85 -6.45 -8.78 -7.31
C LYS A 85 -6.12 -9.52 -8.60
N LYS A 86 -7.05 -9.55 -9.55
CA LYS A 86 -6.85 -10.25 -10.82
C LYS A 86 -5.83 -9.56 -11.72
N VAL A 87 -5.63 -8.23 -11.57
CA VAL A 87 -4.73 -7.46 -12.43
C VAL A 87 -3.43 -7.11 -11.73
N LEU A 88 -3.29 -7.43 -10.43
CA LEU A 88 -2.08 -7.11 -9.70
C LEU A 88 -0.91 -7.99 -10.09
N ASP A 89 0.26 -7.38 -10.13
CA ASP A 89 1.52 -8.09 -10.27
C ASP A 89 1.89 -8.74 -8.93
N GLU A 90 2.67 -9.81 -8.97
CA GLU A 90 3.15 -10.51 -7.78
C GLU A 90 3.98 -9.62 -6.86
N LYS A 91 4.62 -8.59 -7.41
CA LYS A 91 5.46 -7.68 -6.63
C LYS A 91 4.67 -6.62 -5.89
N THR A 92 3.35 -6.54 -6.07
CA THR A 92 2.56 -5.44 -5.53
C THR A 92 2.05 -5.75 -4.14
N LEU A 93 2.44 -4.91 -3.16
CA LEU A 93 1.90 -4.96 -1.81
C LEU A 93 0.54 -4.27 -1.82
N LEU A 94 -0.51 -4.98 -1.44
CA LEU A 94 -1.86 -4.44 -1.44
C LEU A 94 -2.20 -3.83 -0.08
N VAL A 95 -2.49 -2.53 -0.07
CA VAL A 95 -2.89 -1.78 1.11
C VAL A 95 -4.33 -1.31 0.93
N THR A 96 -5.16 -1.51 1.93
CA THR A 96 -6.60 -1.25 1.83
C THR A 96 -7.11 -0.41 2.99
N GLU A 97 -8.37 -0.05 2.90
CA GLU A 97 -9.09 0.69 3.95
C GLU A 97 -10.41 -0.02 4.22
N LEU A 98 -10.33 -1.32 4.48
CA LEU A 98 -11.50 -2.13 4.82
C LEU A 98 -11.94 -1.89 6.25
N LYS A 99 -13.22 -2.05 6.51
CA LYS A 99 -13.73 -1.98 7.87
C LYS A 99 -13.07 -3.04 8.76
N ASP A 100 -12.81 -4.21 8.21
CA ASP A 100 -12.11 -5.30 8.90
C ASP A 100 -11.30 -6.08 7.87
N ILE A 101 -10.02 -6.30 8.16
CA ILE A 101 -9.11 -7.00 7.24
C ILE A 101 -9.58 -8.43 6.95
N SER A 102 -10.32 -9.04 7.86
CA SER A 102 -10.86 -10.39 7.66
C SER A 102 -11.86 -10.44 6.50
N ASN A 103 -12.38 -9.30 6.04
CA ASN A 103 -13.29 -9.22 4.91
C ASN A 103 -12.59 -9.46 3.56
N SER A 104 -11.25 -9.47 3.54
CA SER A 104 -10.51 -9.77 2.33
C SER A 104 -9.20 -10.45 2.67
N SER A 105 -9.05 -11.69 2.21
CA SER A 105 -7.80 -12.42 2.38
C SER A 105 -6.68 -11.88 1.51
N SER A 106 -7.00 -11.01 0.55
CA SER A 106 -6.01 -10.46 -0.39
C SER A 106 -5.27 -9.24 0.15
N SER A 107 -5.85 -8.55 1.13
CA SER A 107 -5.22 -7.37 1.71
C SER A 107 -4.04 -7.77 2.59
N MET A 108 -2.92 -7.09 2.43
CA MET A 108 -1.72 -7.36 3.23
C MET A 108 -1.58 -6.39 4.38
N ILE A 109 -1.91 -5.12 4.15
CA ILE A 109 -1.95 -4.10 5.21
C ILE A 109 -3.28 -3.36 5.06
N ASN A 110 -3.94 -3.10 6.18
CA ASN A 110 -5.25 -2.47 6.15
C ASN A 110 -5.34 -1.34 7.17
N PHE A 111 -5.74 -0.16 6.71
CA PHE A 111 -6.01 0.96 7.59
C PHE A 111 -7.36 0.80 8.27
N VAL A 112 -7.40 1.04 9.58
CA VAL A 112 -8.62 1.05 10.37
C VAL A 112 -8.60 2.25 11.30
N TYR A 113 -9.80 2.70 11.71
CA TYR A 113 -9.92 3.73 12.73
C TYR A 113 -10.38 3.07 14.02
N VAL A 114 -9.60 3.26 15.09
CA VAL A 114 -9.89 2.74 16.42
C VAL A 114 -9.98 3.93 17.36
N GLN A 115 -11.17 4.19 17.90
CA GLN A 115 -11.41 5.34 18.77
C GLN A 115 -10.95 6.64 18.11
N SER A 116 -11.32 6.81 16.85
CA SER A 116 -11.00 7.97 16.00
C SER A 116 -9.52 8.14 15.69
N ARG A 117 -8.71 7.13 15.95
CA ARG A 117 -7.27 7.15 15.61
C ARG A 117 -6.99 6.22 14.46
N LEU A 118 -6.16 6.67 13.54
CA LEU A 118 -5.75 5.83 12.40
C LEU A 118 -4.73 4.81 12.87
N LYS A 119 -5.06 3.55 12.65
CA LYS A 119 -4.21 2.40 12.93
C LYS A 119 -4.09 1.56 11.67
N PHE A 120 -3.23 0.55 11.70
CA PHE A 120 -3.16 -0.39 10.57
C PHE A 120 -3.03 -1.81 11.10
N GLN A 121 -3.57 -2.74 10.33
CA GLN A 121 -3.51 -4.17 10.59
C GLN A 121 -2.62 -4.82 9.53
N ILE A 122 -1.89 -5.85 9.91
CA ILE A 122 -1.03 -6.59 8.98
C ILE A 122 -1.55 -8.01 8.86
N ASN A 123 -1.78 -8.47 7.62
CA ASN A 123 -2.04 -9.86 7.32
C ASN A 123 -0.71 -10.53 6.99
N LYS A 124 -0.03 -10.99 8.02
CA LYS A 124 1.32 -11.52 7.88
C LYS A 124 1.38 -12.74 6.98
N SER A 125 0.39 -13.63 7.10
CA SER A 125 0.36 -14.85 6.27
C SER A 125 0.20 -14.52 4.78
N GLU A 126 -0.65 -13.55 4.46
CA GLU A 126 -0.82 -13.14 3.06
C GLU A 126 0.44 -12.48 2.52
N ALA A 127 1.09 -11.65 3.32
CA ALA A 127 2.34 -11.01 2.92
C ALA A 127 3.44 -12.04 2.67
N GLU A 128 3.61 -12.99 3.57
CA GLU A 128 4.64 -14.04 3.44
C GLU A 128 4.36 -14.95 2.25
N LYS A 129 3.10 -15.26 2.01
CA LYS A 129 2.68 -16.07 0.86
C LYS A 129 3.11 -15.43 -0.45
N ASN A 130 3.20 -14.10 -0.50
CA ASN A 130 3.60 -13.35 -1.68
C ASN A 130 5.07 -12.90 -1.61
N ASN A 131 5.85 -13.48 -0.71
CA ASN A 131 7.29 -13.24 -0.57
C ASN A 131 7.65 -11.85 -0.06
N PHE A 132 6.76 -11.21 0.68
CA PHE A 132 7.07 -9.96 1.38
C PHE A 132 7.52 -10.27 2.79
N LYS A 133 8.47 -9.51 3.27
CA LYS A 133 8.90 -9.58 4.67
C LYS A 133 8.55 -8.27 5.35
N ILE A 134 7.76 -8.33 6.42
CA ILE A 134 7.35 -7.14 7.17
C ILE A 134 8.40 -6.87 8.25
N GLY A 135 8.94 -5.65 8.26
CA GLY A 135 9.92 -5.25 9.26
C GLY A 135 9.32 -5.17 10.65
N GLN A 136 10.16 -5.40 11.67
CA GLN A 136 9.71 -5.38 13.06
C GLN A 136 9.13 -4.04 13.49
N THR A 137 9.62 -2.94 12.93
CA THR A 137 9.10 -1.60 13.22
C THR A 137 7.60 -1.55 12.96
N LEU A 138 7.15 -2.10 11.83
CA LEU A 138 5.73 -2.12 11.49
C LEU A 138 4.97 -3.12 12.34
N THR A 139 5.54 -4.30 12.57
CA THR A 139 4.89 -5.32 13.38
C THR A 139 4.58 -4.82 14.78
N LYS A 140 5.50 -4.05 15.37
CA LYS A 140 5.30 -3.48 16.71
C LYS A 140 4.24 -2.39 16.74
N LEU A 141 4.07 -1.65 15.64
CA LEU A 141 3.10 -0.56 15.56
C LEU A 141 1.71 -1.04 15.12
N ALA A 142 1.61 -2.23 14.56
CA ALA A 142 0.36 -2.75 14.02
C ALA A 142 -0.67 -2.96 15.13
N TYR A 143 -1.93 -2.75 14.75
CA TYR A 143 -3.07 -2.93 15.65
C TYR A 143 -3.52 -4.39 15.69
#